data_2339c0298fac8be46f317e84e4a3182e
#
_entry.id   2339c0298fac8be46f317e84e4a3182e
#
_cell.length_a   1.000
_cell.length_b   1.000
_cell.length_c   1.000
_cell.angle_alpha   90.00
_cell.angle_beta   90.00
_cell.angle_gamma   90.00
#
_symmetry.space_group_name_H-M   'P 1'
#
loop_
_entity.id
_entity.type
_entity.pdbx_description
1 polymer ?
#
loop_
_entity_poly.entity_id
_entity_poly.type
_entity_poly.pdbx_seq_one_letter_code
_entity_poly.pdbx_strand_id
1 'polypeptide(L)'
;MLEVLTVSIFNQERKVRIYLPEDYYSSHKRYPVLYMHDGQNAFGAEEAIGGVSLDLHKHLDQFKSDLIVAAIDQNTEGEERINEYCPWKHGDFSELLLGYKSGSGGKGSDYADFIVNELKPLIDRKYRTMSGENYMAGISLGGLLSVYAGCKYPDVFKRIAGMSSAFYRNQEEIEKLAGSTP
;
A
#
# COMPACT_ATOMS: atom_id res chain seq x y z
N MET A 1 3.25 -0.14 -19.19
CA MET A 1 2.63 1.20 -19.43
C MET A 1 2.22 1.84 -18.09
N LEU A 2 2.33 3.18 -17.96
CA LEU A 2 1.96 3.90 -16.73
C LEU A 2 0.78 4.84 -16.98
N GLU A 3 -0.18 4.85 -16.04
CA GLU A 3 -1.33 5.77 -15.98
C GLU A 3 -1.43 6.36 -14.57
N VAL A 4 -2.18 7.47 -14.42
CA VAL A 4 -2.45 8.07 -13.11
C VAL A 4 -3.95 8.26 -12.95
N LEU A 5 -4.46 7.82 -11.80
CA LEU A 5 -5.82 8.11 -11.33
C LEU A 5 -5.74 9.10 -10.18
N THR A 6 -6.78 9.91 -10.01
CA THR A 6 -6.97 10.73 -8.82
C THR A 6 -8.16 10.17 -8.03
N VAL A 7 -7.96 9.97 -6.74
CA VAL A 7 -8.97 9.54 -5.78
C VAL A 7 -9.04 10.52 -4.62
N SER A 8 -10.06 10.43 -3.79
CA SER A 8 -10.16 11.21 -2.55
C SER A 8 -9.95 10.28 -1.36
N ILE A 9 -8.96 10.58 -0.52
CA ILE A 9 -8.70 9.89 0.75
C ILE A 9 -8.74 10.94 1.86
N PHE A 10 -9.59 10.76 2.86
CA PHE A 10 -9.77 11.73 3.96
C PHE A 10 -10.05 13.17 3.49
N ASN A 11 -10.88 13.31 2.42
CA ASN A 11 -11.20 14.57 1.75
C ASN A 11 -9.99 15.29 1.09
N GLN A 12 -8.91 14.57 0.83
CA GLN A 12 -7.74 15.08 0.11
C GLN A 12 -7.53 14.30 -1.19
N GLU A 13 -7.20 15.00 -2.27
CA GLU A 13 -6.85 14.34 -3.52
C GLU A 13 -5.55 13.54 -3.38
N ARG A 14 -5.56 12.33 -3.94
CA ARG A 14 -4.43 11.44 -3.92
C ARG A 14 -4.24 10.78 -5.27
N LYS A 15 -3.00 10.81 -5.79
CA LYS A 15 -2.66 10.05 -7.00
C LYS A 15 -2.57 8.56 -6.69
N VAL A 16 -3.08 7.76 -7.60
CA VAL A 16 -2.84 6.32 -7.68
C VAL A 16 -2.19 6.05 -9.03
N ARG A 17 -0.96 5.57 -9.02
CA ARG A 17 -0.15 5.29 -10.21
C ARG A 17 -0.39 3.86 -10.60
N ILE A 18 -0.84 3.67 -11.83
CA ILE A 18 -1.20 2.36 -12.35
C ILE A 18 -0.14 1.90 -13.34
N TYR A 19 0.44 0.75 -13.08
CA TYR A 19 1.23 0.02 -14.06
C TYR A 19 0.37 -1.05 -14.69
N LEU A 20 0.37 -1.10 -16.02
CA LEU A 20 -0.26 -2.13 -16.83
C LEU A 20 0.84 -2.93 -17.56
N PRO A 21 0.75 -4.29 -17.60
CA PRO A 21 1.67 -5.13 -18.33
C PRO A 21 1.80 -4.73 -19.81
N GLU A 22 2.93 -5.07 -20.44
CA GLU A 22 3.22 -4.71 -21.82
C GLU A 22 2.14 -5.23 -22.79
N ASP A 23 1.65 -6.45 -22.56
CA ASP A 23 0.63 -7.09 -23.39
C ASP A 23 -0.81 -6.70 -23.03
N TYR A 24 -1.00 -5.77 -22.08
CA TYR A 24 -2.34 -5.45 -21.58
C TYR A 24 -3.33 -5.11 -22.71
N TYR A 25 -2.98 -4.26 -23.67
CA TYR A 25 -3.89 -3.86 -24.75
C TYR A 25 -3.94 -4.83 -25.92
N SER A 26 -2.97 -5.73 -26.05
CA SER A 26 -2.92 -6.75 -27.12
C SER A 26 -3.51 -8.09 -26.71
N SER A 27 -3.82 -8.29 -25.44
CA SER A 27 -4.39 -9.52 -24.89
C SER A 27 -5.79 -9.29 -24.30
N HIS A 28 -6.52 -10.38 -24.05
CA HIS A 28 -7.79 -10.37 -23.31
C HIS A 28 -7.65 -10.96 -21.90
N LYS A 29 -6.42 -11.13 -21.43
CA LYS A 29 -6.14 -11.66 -20.09
C LYS A 29 -6.73 -10.77 -18.99
N ARG A 30 -7.00 -11.39 -17.86
CA ARG A 30 -7.21 -10.72 -16.57
C ARG A 30 -5.96 -10.88 -15.74
N TYR A 31 -5.68 -9.90 -14.88
CA TYR A 31 -4.43 -9.81 -14.15
C TYR A 31 -4.68 -9.71 -12.64
N PRO A 32 -3.86 -10.33 -11.79
CA PRO A 32 -3.84 -10.03 -10.36
C PRO A 32 -3.46 -8.57 -10.14
N VAL A 33 -3.82 -8.01 -8.99
CA VAL A 33 -3.55 -6.61 -8.65
C VAL A 33 -2.66 -6.55 -7.42
N LEU A 34 -1.56 -5.82 -7.51
CA LEU A 34 -0.73 -5.41 -6.38
C LEU A 34 -1.07 -3.99 -5.98
N TYR A 35 -1.61 -3.82 -4.79
CA TYR A 35 -1.75 -2.52 -4.13
C TYR A 35 -0.44 -2.21 -3.41
N MET A 36 0.19 -1.09 -3.74
CA MET A 36 1.49 -0.70 -3.18
C MET A 36 1.41 0.68 -2.55
N HIS A 37 2.01 0.81 -1.36
CA HIS A 37 2.12 2.08 -0.67
C HIS A 37 3.30 2.91 -1.20
N ASP A 38 3.30 4.22 -0.90
CA ASP A 38 4.35 5.16 -1.31
C ASP A 38 4.52 5.23 -2.83
N GLY A 39 3.39 5.40 -3.55
CA GLY A 39 3.30 5.29 -5.01
C GLY A 39 4.26 6.20 -5.76
N GLN A 40 4.56 7.41 -5.25
CA GLN A 40 5.53 8.32 -5.86
C GLN A 40 6.96 7.74 -5.93
N ASN A 41 7.27 6.73 -5.09
CA ASN A 41 8.56 6.04 -5.10
C ASN A 41 8.57 4.80 -5.99
N ALA A 42 7.43 4.40 -6.58
CA ALA A 42 7.32 3.11 -7.25
C ALA A 42 7.98 3.09 -8.64
N PHE A 43 7.81 4.14 -9.47
CA PHE A 43 8.04 4.02 -10.91
C PHE A 43 9.05 5.01 -11.51
N GLY A 44 9.35 6.12 -10.88
CA GLY A 44 10.28 7.11 -11.43
C GLY A 44 10.86 8.02 -10.36
N ALA A 45 12.04 8.55 -10.60
CA ALA A 45 12.75 9.37 -9.62
C ALA A 45 12.26 10.84 -9.55
N GLU A 46 11.56 11.32 -10.59
CA GLU A 46 11.16 12.72 -10.71
C GLU A 46 10.21 13.19 -9.60
N GLU A 47 9.27 12.33 -9.21
CA GLU A 47 8.30 12.60 -8.15
C GLU A 47 8.60 11.80 -6.87
N ALA A 48 9.69 11.01 -6.87
CA ALA A 48 10.05 10.18 -5.73
C ALA A 48 10.55 11.01 -4.55
N ILE A 49 10.12 10.66 -3.35
CA ILE A 49 10.58 11.30 -2.11
C ILE A 49 12.06 10.95 -1.91
N GLY A 50 12.89 11.99 -1.78
CA GLY A 50 14.35 11.83 -1.71
C GLY A 50 15.02 11.53 -3.06
N GLY A 51 14.27 11.61 -4.18
CA GLY A 51 14.82 11.45 -5.54
C GLY A 51 15.23 10.02 -5.89
N VAL A 52 14.81 9.01 -5.11
CA VAL A 52 15.13 7.59 -5.33
C VAL A 52 13.87 6.80 -5.59
N SER A 53 13.80 6.16 -6.75
CA SER A 53 12.69 5.29 -7.15
C SER A 53 13.09 3.81 -7.07
N LEU A 54 12.08 2.95 -6.88
CA LEU A 54 12.22 1.50 -7.01
C LEU A 54 12.35 1.05 -8.46
N ASP A 55 12.01 1.92 -9.43
CA ASP A 55 11.94 1.57 -10.85
C ASP A 55 11.17 0.27 -11.13
N LEU A 56 10.13 0.03 -10.32
CA LEU A 56 9.40 -1.25 -10.28
C LEU A 56 8.91 -1.67 -11.67
N HIS A 57 8.45 -0.71 -12.50
CA HIS A 57 7.99 -1.00 -13.86
C HIS A 57 9.09 -1.63 -14.72
N LYS A 58 10.35 -1.20 -14.58
CA LYS A 58 11.48 -1.78 -15.34
C LYS A 58 11.70 -3.25 -14.99
N HIS A 59 11.58 -3.58 -13.69
CA HIS A 59 11.69 -4.97 -13.24
C HIS A 59 10.50 -5.82 -13.71
N LEU A 60 9.27 -5.28 -13.62
CA LEU A 60 8.08 -5.98 -14.09
C LEU A 60 8.12 -6.25 -15.59
N ASP A 61 8.58 -5.28 -16.39
CA ASP A 61 8.77 -5.43 -17.84
C ASP A 61 9.88 -6.46 -18.15
N GLN A 62 11.02 -6.37 -17.46
CA GLN A 62 12.13 -7.31 -17.64
C GLN A 62 11.73 -8.76 -17.40
N PHE A 63 10.92 -9.00 -16.36
CA PHE A 63 10.43 -10.35 -15.99
C PHE A 63 9.10 -10.72 -16.66
N LYS A 64 8.58 -9.86 -17.55
CA LYS A 64 7.27 -10.04 -18.22
C LYS A 64 6.16 -10.43 -17.24
N SER A 65 6.10 -9.69 -16.14
CA SER A 65 5.17 -10.00 -15.06
C SER A 65 3.73 -9.70 -15.45
N ASP A 66 2.89 -10.71 -15.40
CA ASP A 66 1.42 -10.60 -15.62
C ASP A 66 0.75 -10.03 -14.37
N LEU A 67 0.97 -8.74 -14.07
CA LEU A 67 0.53 -8.08 -12.83
C LEU A 67 0.16 -6.61 -13.09
N ILE A 68 -1.01 -6.18 -12.65
CA ILE A 68 -1.36 -4.76 -12.52
C ILE A 68 -0.83 -4.25 -11.18
N VAL A 69 -0.20 -3.08 -11.16
CA VAL A 69 0.16 -2.42 -9.89
C VAL A 69 -0.66 -1.15 -9.73
N ALA A 70 -1.30 -0.99 -8.59
CA ALA A 70 -1.96 0.23 -8.14
C ALA A 70 -1.16 0.83 -6.97
N ALA A 71 -0.23 1.73 -7.30
CA ALA A 71 0.65 2.35 -6.32
C ALA A 71 0.06 3.68 -5.82
N ILE A 72 -0.27 3.73 -4.55
CA ILE A 72 -0.98 4.85 -3.92
C ILE A 72 0.06 5.82 -3.36
N ASP A 73 0.04 7.07 -3.80
CA ASP A 73 0.94 8.09 -3.26
C ASP A 73 0.67 8.31 -1.77
N GLN A 74 1.73 8.44 -0.97
CA GLN A 74 1.59 8.82 0.43
C GLN A 74 1.19 10.30 0.58
N ASN A 75 0.61 10.63 1.71
CA ASN A 75 0.47 12.01 2.13
C ASN A 75 1.83 12.56 2.60
N THR A 76 2.22 13.72 2.09
CA THR A 76 3.51 14.35 2.41
C THR A 76 3.38 15.51 3.41
N GLU A 77 2.17 15.80 3.88
CA GLU A 77 1.93 16.90 4.82
C GLU A 77 2.26 16.45 6.25
N GLY A 78 3.26 17.10 6.87
CA GLY A 78 3.61 16.86 8.27
C GLY A 78 3.77 15.37 8.60
N GLU A 79 3.02 14.88 9.59
CA GLU A 79 3.04 13.48 10.03
C GLU A 79 1.90 12.62 9.43
N GLU A 80 1.21 13.12 8.39
CA GLU A 80 0.02 12.43 7.84
C GLU A 80 0.35 11.04 7.29
N ARG A 81 1.55 10.81 6.75
CA ARG A 81 1.96 9.45 6.38
C ARG A 81 1.99 8.51 7.58
N ILE A 82 2.42 8.99 8.75
CA ILE A 82 2.41 8.19 9.98
C ILE A 82 0.96 7.96 10.42
N ASN A 83 0.14 9.01 10.40
CA ASN A 83 -1.27 8.90 10.76
C ASN A 83 -2.01 7.87 9.89
N GLU A 84 -1.81 7.92 8.58
CA GLU A 84 -2.49 7.06 7.61
C GLU A 84 -1.95 5.62 7.57
N TYR A 85 -0.66 5.40 7.92
CA TYR A 85 -0.04 4.07 7.80
C TYR A 85 0.07 3.31 9.12
N CYS A 86 -0.14 3.97 10.26
CA CYS A 86 -0.23 3.30 11.55
C CYS A 86 -1.70 3.04 11.90
N PRO A 87 -2.12 1.77 12.04
CA PRO A 87 -3.50 1.44 12.40
C PRO A 87 -3.91 1.94 13.78
N TRP A 88 -2.95 2.04 14.69
CA TRP A 88 -3.14 2.56 16.05
C TRP A 88 -2.21 3.75 16.29
N LYS A 89 -2.51 4.53 17.32
CA LYS A 89 -1.58 5.53 17.86
C LYS A 89 -0.35 4.83 18.44
N HIS A 90 0.74 5.57 18.61
CA HIS A 90 1.97 5.00 19.15
C HIS A 90 1.74 4.34 20.50
N GLY A 91 2.21 3.09 20.64
CA GLY A 91 2.22 2.33 21.88
C GLY A 91 3.46 2.62 22.75
N ASP A 92 3.49 2.01 23.93
CA ASP A 92 4.57 2.20 24.92
C ASP A 92 5.94 1.75 24.39
N PHE A 93 5.99 0.67 23.60
CA PHE A 93 7.23 0.21 22.97
C PHE A 93 7.81 1.25 21.99
N SER A 94 6.96 1.91 21.23
CA SER A 94 7.37 2.98 20.31
C SER A 94 7.93 4.18 21.10
N GLU A 95 7.31 4.55 22.21
CA GLU A 95 7.80 5.61 23.09
C GLU A 95 9.18 5.26 23.68
N LEU A 96 9.33 4.03 24.16
CA LEU A 96 10.61 3.53 24.69
C LEU A 96 11.74 3.59 23.64
N LEU A 97 11.45 3.14 22.41
CA LEU A 97 12.44 3.08 21.34
C LEU A 97 12.82 4.46 20.79
N LEU A 98 11.85 5.35 20.65
CA LEU A 98 12.06 6.68 20.07
C LEU A 98 12.49 7.73 21.08
N GLY A 99 12.30 7.48 22.38
CA GLY A 99 12.61 8.41 23.46
C GLY A 99 11.63 9.59 23.59
N TYR A 100 10.50 9.55 22.89
CA TYR A 100 9.44 10.57 23.01
C TYR A 100 8.06 9.97 22.74
N LYS A 101 7.04 10.59 23.34
CA LYS A 101 5.65 10.24 23.10
C LYS A 101 5.11 10.97 21.87
N SER A 102 4.60 10.23 20.90
CA SER A 102 3.96 10.78 19.72
C SER A 102 2.46 10.53 19.76
N GLY A 103 1.67 11.56 19.40
CA GLY A 103 0.23 11.41 19.22
C GLY A 103 -0.19 10.88 17.85
N SER A 104 0.77 10.66 16.95
CA SER A 104 0.54 10.28 15.56
C SER A 104 0.09 8.83 15.41
N GLY A 105 -0.59 8.53 14.30
CA GLY A 105 -1.16 7.23 14.00
C GLY A 105 -2.67 7.18 14.23
N GLY A 106 -3.26 6.01 13.98
CA GLY A 106 -4.66 5.70 14.25
C GLY A 106 -5.61 5.81 13.06
N LYS A 107 -5.14 6.28 11.87
CA LYS A 107 -5.97 6.31 10.65
C LYS A 107 -5.75 5.08 9.74
N GLY A 108 -4.79 4.22 10.05
CA GLY A 108 -4.42 3.11 9.17
C GLY A 108 -5.54 2.10 8.96
N SER A 109 -6.43 1.95 9.95
CA SER A 109 -7.63 1.12 9.79
C SER A 109 -8.55 1.67 8.71
N ASP A 110 -8.89 2.96 8.78
CA ASP A 110 -9.79 3.62 7.82
C ASP A 110 -9.14 3.71 6.43
N TYR A 111 -7.81 3.86 6.38
CA TYR A 111 -7.08 3.82 5.11
C TYR A 111 -7.13 2.42 4.45
N ALA A 112 -6.99 1.35 5.23
CA ALA A 112 -7.16 -0.01 4.71
C ALA A 112 -8.61 -0.27 4.25
N ASP A 113 -9.60 0.27 4.98
CA ASP A 113 -11.01 0.20 4.61
C ASP A 113 -11.28 0.92 3.28
N PHE A 114 -10.69 2.10 3.07
CA PHE A 114 -10.75 2.80 1.80
C PHE A 114 -10.19 1.95 0.65
N ILE A 115 -9.03 1.30 0.84
CA ILE A 115 -8.44 0.45 -0.22
C ILE A 115 -9.40 -0.67 -0.60
N VAL A 116 -10.01 -1.33 0.38
CA VAL A 116 -10.87 -2.50 0.15
C VAL A 116 -12.24 -2.11 -0.40
N ASN A 117 -12.85 -1.04 0.15
CA ASN A 117 -14.24 -0.72 -0.12
C ASN A 117 -14.45 0.30 -1.24
N GLU A 118 -13.42 1.10 -1.56
CA GLU A 118 -13.53 2.16 -2.57
C GLU A 118 -12.52 1.97 -3.71
N LEU A 119 -11.22 1.91 -3.41
CA LEU A 119 -10.17 1.83 -4.43
C LEU A 119 -10.23 0.51 -5.22
N LYS A 120 -10.28 -0.63 -4.52
CA LYS A 120 -10.35 -1.93 -5.18
C LYS A 120 -11.55 -2.06 -6.13
N PRO A 121 -12.80 -1.72 -5.74
CA PRO A 121 -13.92 -1.72 -6.67
C PRO A 121 -13.74 -0.77 -7.86
N LEU A 122 -13.09 0.38 -7.68
CA LEU A 122 -12.77 1.29 -8.77
C LEU A 122 -11.79 0.65 -9.77
N ILE A 123 -10.72 0.02 -9.28
CA ILE A 123 -9.72 -0.68 -10.09
C ILE A 123 -10.36 -1.86 -10.85
N ASP A 124 -11.19 -2.66 -10.17
CA ASP A 124 -11.88 -3.81 -10.77
C ASP A 124 -12.86 -3.40 -11.89
N ARG A 125 -13.50 -2.24 -11.76
CA ARG A 125 -14.39 -1.70 -12.83
C ARG A 125 -13.62 -1.13 -14.00
N LYS A 126 -12.45 -0.55 -13.74
CA LYS A 126 -11.69 0.18 -14.76
C LYS A 126 -10.73 -0.72 -15.55
N TYR A 127 -10.23 -1.78 -14.94
CA TYR A 127 -9.20 -2.64 -15.50
C TYR A 127 -9.63 -4.12 -15.53
N ARG A 128 -8.97 -4.91 -16.37
CA ARG A 128 -9.19 -6.35 -16.45
C ARG A 128 -8.47 -7.07 -15.31
N THR A 129 -9.06 -7.04 -14.15
CA THR A 129 -8.51 -7.65 -12.94
C THR A 129 -9.02 -9.08 -12.73
N MET A 130 -8.25 -9.89 -12.03
CA MET A 130 -8.69 -11.08 -11.32
C MET A 130 -9.15 -10.64 -9.92
N SER A 131 -10.44 -10.35 -9.73
CA SER A 131 -10.96 -9.71 -8.53
C SER A 131 -10.68 -10.44 -7.21
N GLY A 132 -10.39 -11.75 -7.27
CA GLY A 132 -9.98 -12.57 -6.12
C GLY A 132 -8.46 -12.67 -5.91
N GLU A 133 -7.64 -12.17 -6.84
CA GLU A 133 -6.17 -12.23 -6.78
C GLU A 133 -5.59 -10.84 -6.49
N ASN A 134 -5.67 -10.43 -5.23
CA ASN A 134 -5.16 -9.16 -4.77
C ASN A 134 -3.98 -9.37 -3.84
N TYR A 135 -2.96 -8.56 -4.01
CA TYR A 135 -1.73 -8.55 -3.23
C TYR A 135 -1.51 -7.16 -2.65
N MET A 136 -0.78 -7.06 -1.56
CA MET A 136 -0.40 -5.77 -0.99
C MET A 136 1.08 -5.75 -0.62
N ALA A 137 1.74 -4.62 -0.88
CA ALA A 137 3.15 -4.44 -0.54
C ALA A 137 3.45 -3.05 -0.01
N GLY A 138 4.43 -2.97 0.86
CA GLY A 138 4.93 -1.70 1.36
C GLY A 138 6.25 -1.82 2.09
N ILE A 139 6.93 -0.69 2.22
CA ILE A 139 8.23 -0.56 2.89
C ILE A 139 8.03 0.24 4.17
N SER A 140 8.74 -0.12 5.25
CA SER A 140 8.71 0.60 6.52
C SER A 140 7.28 0.69 7.10
N LEU A 141 6.72 1.88 7.25
CA LEU A 141 5.33 2.08 7.66
C LEU A 141 4.32 1.45 6.68
N GLY A 142 4.61 1.51 5.37
CA GLY A 142 3.81 0.81 4.35
C GLY A 142 3.82 -0.70 4.55
N GLY A 143 4.94 -1.26 5.03
CA GLY A 143 5.04 -2.67 5.39
C GLY A 143 4.19 -3.03 6.61
N LEU A 144 4.19 -2.20 7.65
CA LEU A 144 3.30 -2.35 8.82
C LEU A 144 1.83 -2.37 8.38
N LEU A 145 1.42 -1.38 7.57
CA LEU A 145 0.04 -1.28 7.08
C LEU A 145 -0.33 -2.47 6.18
N SER A 146 0.60 -2.94 5.32
CA SER A 146 0.36 -4.11 4.48
C SER A 146 0.07 -5.37 5.30
N VAL A 147 0.86 -5.62 6.33
CA VAL A 147 0.64 -6.77 7.22
C VAL A 147 -0.68 -6.61 7.99
N TYR A 148 -0.96 -5.41 8.51
CA TYR A 148 -2.24 -5.12 9.14
C TYR A 148 -3.43 -5.43 8.22
N ALA A 149 -3.40 -4.91 6.98
CA ALA A 149 -4.46 -5.13 6.02
C ALA A 149 -4.63 -6.61 5.66
N GLY A 150 -3.53 -7.37 5.56
CA GLY A 150 -3.58 -8.81 5.35
C GLY A 150 -4.26 -9.56 6.49
N CYS A 151 -3.99 -9.18 7.73
CA CYS A 151 -4.66 -9.75 8.90
C CYS A 151 -6.13 -9.34 9.00
N LYS A 152 -6.45 -8.07 8.68
CA LYS A 152 -7.83 -7.56 8.75
C LYS A 152 -8.71 -8.09 7.62
N TYR A 153 -8.14 -8.32 6.44
CA TYR A 153 -8.83 -8.72 5.21
C TYR A 153 -8.22 -9.97 4.56
N PRO A 154 -8.13 -11.12 5.27
CA PRO A 154 -7.46 -12.32 4.77
C PRO A 154 -8.15 -12.91 3.52
N ASP A 155 -9.46 -12.68 3.37
CA ASP A 155 -10.22 -13.12 2.19
C ASP A 155 -9.97 -12.24 0.95
N VAL A 156 -9.49 -11.01 1.15
CA VAL A 156 -9.23 -10.06 0.07
C VAL A 156 -7.80 -10.18 -0.43
N PHE A 157 -6.82 -10.13 0.47
CA PHE A 157 -5.40 -10.14 0.12
C PHE A 157 -4.80 -11.53 0.23
N LYS A 158 -4.44 -12.13 -0.90
CA LYS A 158 -3.87 -13.48 -0.95
C LYS A 158 -2.37 -13.51 -0.66
N ARG A 159 -1.67 -12.39 -0.84
CA ARG A 159 -0.23 -12.26 -0.58
C ARG A 159 0.10 -10.89 -0.03
N ILE A 160 0.99 -10.86 0.95
CA ILE A 160 1.47 -9.64 1.57
C ILE A 160 3.00 -9.62 1.51
N ALA A 161 3.56 -8.46 1.15
CA ALA A 161 4.99 -8.21 1.22
C ALA A 161 5.27 -6.97 2.10
N GLY A 162 5.66 -7.22 3.35
CA GLY A 162 6.14 -6.18 4.26
C GLY A 162 7.67 -6.13 4.23
N MET A 163 8.24 -5.08 3.64
CA MET A 163 9.69 -4.92 3.54
C MET A 163 10.21 -3.97 4.62
N SER A 164 11.14 -4.43 5.47
CA SER A 164 11.68 -3.63 6.59
C SER A 164 10.58 -2.94 7.39
N SER A 165 9.52 -3.66 7.71
CA SER A 165 8.29 -3.13 8.31
C SER A 165 8.55 -2.43 9.64
N ALA A 166 7.99 -1.23 9.82
CA ALA A 166 8.14 -0.43 11.02
C ALA A 166 7.22 -0.90 12.17
N PHE A 167 7.27 -2.21 12.49
CA PHE A 167 6.40 -2.82 13.51
C PHE A 167 6.53 -2.16 14.88
N TYR A 168 7.71 -1.61 15.20
CA TYR A 168 7.96 -0.90 16.47
C TYR A 168 6.95 0.22 16.75
N ARG A 169 6.25 0.73 15.74
CA ARG A 169 5.22 1.76 15.91
C ARG A 169 3.97 1.24 16.61
N ASN A 170 3.62 -0.01 16.36
CA ASN A 170 2.42 -0.68 16.89
C ASN A 170 2.73 -2.14 17.21
N GLN A 171 3.85 -2.39 17.92
CA GLN A 171 4.39 -3.74 18.12
C GLN A 171 3.40 -4.65 18.83
N GLU A 172 2.84 -4.21 19.94
CA GLU A 172 1.96 -5.02 20.76
C GLU A 172 0.64 -5.33 20.05
N GLU A 173 0.09 -4.34 19.34
CA GLU A 173 -1.18 -4.48 18.66
C GLU A 173 -1.05 -5.37 17.42
N ILE A 174 0.04 -5.24 16.64
CA ILE A 174 0.23 -6.06 15.45
C ILE A 174 0.52 -7.52 15.81
N GLU A 175 1.30 -7.78 16.86
CA GLU A 175 1.55 -9.13 17.36
C GLU A 175 0.25 -9.81 17.83
N LYS A 176 -0.57 -9.08 18.60
CA LYS A 176 -1.87 -9.57 19.05
C LYS A 176 -2.81 -9.87 17.89
N LEU A 177 -2.85 -8.98 16.89
CA LEU A 177 -3.68 -9.16 15.70
C LEU A 177 -3.21 -10.39 14.90
N ALA A 178 -1.91 -10.50 14.62
CA ALA A 178 -1.35 -11.61 13.86
C ALA A 178 -1.55 -12.95 14.57
N GLY A 179 -1.44 -12.98 15.90
CA GLY A 179 -1.69 -14.19 16.70
C GLY A 179 -3.16 -14.63 16.76
N SER A 180 -4.10 -13.76 16.38
CA SER A 180 -5.54 -14.05 16.33
C SER A 180 -6.05 -14.31 14.90
N THR A 181 -5.21 -14.13 13.90
CA THR A 181 -5.57 -14.36 12.49
C THR A 181 -5.34 -15.84 12.14
N PRO A 182 -6.31 -16.52 11.51
CA PRO A 182 -6.24 -17.94 11.18
C PRO A 182 -5.18 -18.25 10.12
#